data_75b2af1f5890206237552442864ed798
#
_entry.id   75b2af1f5890206237552442864ed798
#
_cell.length_a   1.000
_cell.length_b   1.000
_cell.length_c   1.000
_cell.angle_alpha   90.00
_cell.angle_beta   90.00
_cell.angle_gamma   90.00
#
_symmetry.space_group_name_H-M   'P 1'
#
loop_
_entity.id
_entity.type
_entity.pdbx_description
1 polymer ?
#
loop_
_entity_poly.entity_id
_entity_poly.type
_entity_poly.pdbx_seq_one_letter_code
_entity_poly.pdbx_strand_id
1 'polypeptide(L)'
;MDNMTTNNENKSGTSIGLDQLLPEDNKSVQLELNYGQNECNSQRVLKENNTKRGKGLFGKKARGSNPFWKKTAKLYCVLSAVCAIVVMVTLYVTHGDFLSYFLYHDTLDAGMDFFHSIEYVRGRQPYAVFDTLYPPLANLFFYALFLLVPASVSDNWTYDFEASVAMRGTETDLRTTQSCFLLYVFFVVLAVLLLAVLLRDVMQNAQWARASTFFALFSFGVLNAVDRGNIILLAAGLSLFFVMYHRSKRAWVRELALVALAVAAGLKIYPAFLGAMLLRNRDFKAAIRTVFYGIAALVLPVFAFQEGVYGLQLWLKILFSFGSKSKTPWAGNGINSMFAHGAHLVDLIAGTSNATVSFFAAAFAVAAVLVVCALLCRQEWQALLLITVAMMYQS
;
A
#
# COMPACT_ATOMS: atom_id res chain seq x y z
N MET A 1 46.31 56.83 13.60
CA MET A 1 45.02 57.52 13.64
C MET A 1 44.05 56.48 14.19
N ASP A 2 43.99 56.51 15.43
CA ASP A 2 43.10 56.95 16.50
C ASP A 2 42.03 55.86 16.74
N ASN A 3 42.23 55.17 17.83
CA ASN A 3 41.61 55.31 19.16
C ASN A 3 40.10 55.06 19.21
N MET A 4 39.62 54.04 19.93
CA MET A 4 39.11 54.22 21.29
C MET A 4 38.75 52.92 21.93
N THR A 5 39.45 52.62 23.00
CA THR A 5 39.13 51.74 24.10
C THR A 5 37.93 52.25 24.88
N THR A 6 36.96 51.37 25.27
CA THR A 6 36.16 51.58 26.47
C THR A 6 36.04 50.31 27.27
N ASN A 7 36.65 50.37 28.45
CA ASN A 7 36.44 49.51 29.62
C ASN A 7 34.97 49.46 30.01
N ASN A 8 34.51 48.30 30.42
CA ASN A 8 33.36 48.21 31.33
C ASN A 8 33.67 47.28 32.50
N GLU A 9 33.68 47.95 33.63
CA GLU A 9 33.99 47.44 34.95
C GLU A 9 32.98 46.40 35.45
N ASN A 10 33.53 45.37 36.07
CA ASN A 10 32.84 44.45 36.97
C ASN A 10 32.27 45.22 38.17
N LYS A 11 30.95 45.21 38.33
CA LYS A 11 30.29 45.44 39.62
C LYS A 11 29.71 44.13 40.14
N SER A 12 30.41 43.54 41.09
CA SER A 12 29.93 42.54 42.00
C SER A 12 28.86 43.18 42.93
N GLY A 13 27.60 42.97 42.61
CA GLY A 13 26.48 43.30 43.49
C GLY A 13 26.11 42.11 44.35
N THR A 14 26.50 42.13 45.58
CA THR A 14 26.02 41.24 46.65
C THR A 14 24.52 41.42 46.82
N SER A 15 23.71 40.47 46.37
CA SER A 15 22.28 40.41 46.68
C SER A 15 22.10 39.94 48.08
N ILE A 16 21.86 40.90 48.98
CA ILE A 16 21.32 40.64 50.34
C ILE A 16 19.93 40.08 50.12
N GLY A 17 19.70 38.86 50.66
CA GLY A 17 18.43 38.15 50.51
C GLY A 17 17.27 38.95 51.14
N LEU A 18 16.30 39.28 50.29
CA LEU A 18 15.05 39.96 50.67
C LEU A 18 14.12 39.06 51.52
N ASP A 19 14.54 37.88 51.90
CA ASP A 19 13.70 36.86 52.56
C ASP A 19 13.55 37.07 54.11
N GLN A 20 14.23 38.11 54.66
CA GLN A 20 14.19 38.34 56.14
C GLN A 20 13.30 39.49 56.57
N LEU A 21 12.61 40.21 55.67
CA LEU A 21 11.84 41.41 56.02
C LEU A 21 10.36 41.41 55.64
N LEU A 22 9.76 40.26 55.31
CA LEU A 22 8.33 40.18 55.02
C LEU A 22 7.53 39.62 56.19
N PRO A 23 6.38 40.22 56.55
CA PRO A 23 5.47 39.70 57.58
C PRO A 23 4.95 38.30 57.18
N GLU A 24 4.62 37.49 58.21
CA GLU A 24 4.18 36.08 58.00
C GLU A 24 2.98 35.93 57.08
N ASP A 25 2.12 36.92 56.99
CA ASP A 25 0.94 36.93 56.09
C ASP A 25 1.27 36.93 54.59
N ASN A 26 2.49 37.33 54.21
CA ASN A 26 2.91 37.32 52.82
C ASN A 26 3.62 36.02 52.41
N LYS A 27 3.99 35.15 53.32
CA LYS A 27 4.62 33.86 53.01
C LYS A 27 3.61 32.84 52.43
N SER A 28 2.35 32.92 52.88
CA SER A 28 1.27 32.06 52.34
C SER A 28 0.93 32.44 50.90
N VAL A 29 0.91 33.74 50.56
CA VAL A 29 0.64 34.23 49.22
C VAL A 29 1.79 33.89 48.25
N GLN A 30 3.06 33.93 48.68
CA GLN A 30 4.20 33.52 47.88
C GLN A 30 4.26 32.00 47.67
N LEU A 31 3.81 31.21 48.64
CA LEU A 31 3.67 29.75 48.52
C LEU A 31 2.59 29.38 47.52
N GLU A 32 1.43 30.05 47.53
CA GLU A 32 0.37 29.85 46.51
C GLU A 32 0.79 30.29 45.11
N LEU A 33 1.51 31.41 45.00
CA LEU A 33 2.06 31.87 43.68
C LEU A 33 3.10 30.89 43.14
N ASN A 34 3.97 30.32 43.96
CA ASN A 34 4.92 29.30 43.57
C ASN A 34 4.26 27.96 43.24
N TYR A 35 3.17 27.58 43.93
CA TYR A 35 2.40 26.40 43.60
C TYR A 35 1.69 26.56 42.26
N GLY A 36 1.05 27.70 42.01
CA GLY A 36 0.42 28.03 40.71
C GLY A 36 1.40 28.08 39.55
N GLN A 37 2.63 28.60 39.74
CA GLN A 37 3.67 28.59 38.72
C GLN A 37 4.22 27.18 38.44
N ASN A 38 4.33 26.34 39.47
CA ASN A 38 4.75 24.94 39.29
C ASN A 38 3.67 24.08 38.58
N GLU A 39 2.39 24.29 38.86
CA GLU A 39 1.30 23.65 38.10
C GLU A 39 1.24 24.13 36.65
N CYS A 40 1.41 25.42 36.43
CA CYS A 40 1.45 25.99 35.08
C CYS A 40 2.65 25.45 34.28
N ASN A 41 3.82 25.33 34.89
CA ASN A 41 5.00 24.71 34.28
C ASN A 41 4.82 23.20 34.06
N SER A 42 4.21 22.49 34.99
CA SER A 42 3.88 21.06 34.83
C SER A 42 2.88 20.82 33.70
N GLN A 43 1.86 21.66 33.56
CA GLN A 43 0.91 21.60 32.46
C GLN A 43 1.56 21.99 31.13
N ARG A 44 2.53 22.92 31.13
CA ARG A 44 3.31 23.28 29.94
C ARG A 44 4.22 22.16 29.50
N VAL A 45 4.91 21.49 30.41
CA VAL A 45 5.76 20.31 30.14
C VAL A 45 4.92 19.13 29.69
N LEU A 46 3.73 18.93 30.26
CA LEU A 46 2.78 17.89 29.81
C LEU A 46 2.21 18.20 28.41
N LYS A 47 1.93 19.48 28.11
CA LYS A 47 1.54 19.92 26.75
C LYS A 47 2.69 19.77 25.76
N GLU A 48 3.93 20.11 26.13
CA GLU A 48 5.10 19.90 25.27
C GLU A 48 5.41 18.41 25.04
N ASN A 49 5.27 17.57 26.06
CA ASN A 49 5.45 16.12 25.92
C ASN A 49 4.33 15.48 25.11
N ASN A 50 3.10 15.96 25.20
CA ASN A 50 2.00 15.52 24.34
C ASN A 50 2.14 16.01 22.90
N THR A 51 2.77 17.18 22.66
CA THR A 51 3.11 17.63 21.30
C THR A 51 4.27 16.85 20.72
N LYS A 52 5.17 16.30 21.52
CA LYS A 52 6.28 15.41 21.06
C LYS A 52 5.79 13.99 20.73
N ARG A 53 4.72 13.50 21.36
CA ARG A 53 4.11 12.19 21.06
C ARG A 53 3.31 12.13 19.76
N GLY A 54 3.01 13.24 19.13
CA GLY A 54 2.25 13.32 17.87
C GLY A 54 3.11 13.36 16.60
N LYS A 55 4.39 12.97 16.64
CA LYS A 55 5.19 12.84 15.42
C LYS A 55 5.03 11.43 14.88
N GLY A 56 4.38 11.27 13.72
CA GLY A 56 4.36 10.02 12.98
C GLY A 56 5.77 9.49 12.70
N LEU A 57 5.88 8.22 12.33
CA LEU A 57 7.11 7.44 12.19
C LEU A 57 8.25 8.22 11.44
N PHE A 58 7.88 9.09 10.50
CA PHE A 58 8.81 9.92 9.72
C PHE A 58 8.73 11.42 10.02
N GLY A 59 8.24 11.81 11.21
CA GLY A 59 8.30 13.18 11.70
C GLY A 59 7.26 14.15 11.12
N LYS A 60 6.18 13.67 10.52
CA LYS A 60 5.01 14.50 10.22
C LYS A 60 4.32 14.90 11.53
N LYS A 61 4.06 16.22 11.72
CA LYS A 61 3.10 16.67 12.73
C LYS A 61 1.75 16.02 12.41
N ALA A 62 1.14 15.37 13.39
CA ALA A 62 -0.19 14.85 13.26
C ALA A 62 -1.13 15.93 12.67
N ARG A 63 -1.75 15.65 11.53
CA ARG A 63 -2.76 16.51 10.89
C ARG A 63 -4.08 16.50 11.69
N GLY A 64 -3.99 16.38 12.99
CA GLY A 64 -5.01 15.93 13.93
C GLY A 64 -6.17 16.88 14.21
N SER A 65 -6.39 17.96 13.46
CA SER A 65 -7.45 18.92 13.80
C SER A 65 -8.46 19.22 12.68
N ASN A 66 -8.30 18.63 11.50
CA ASN A 66 -9.28 18.90 10.45
C ASN A 66 -10.59 18.13 10.74
N PRO A 67 -11.72 18.81 11.02
CA PRO A 67 -13.00 18.17 11.34
C PRO A 67 -13.50 17.27 10.20
N PHE A 68 -13.12 17.56 8.97
CA PHE A 68 -13.44 16.74 7.81
C PHE A 68 -12.91 15.31 7.96
N TRP A 69 -11.62 15.13 8.28
CA TRP A 69 -11.03 13.80 8.44
C TRP A 69 -11.62 13.00 9.60
N LYS A 70 -12.03 13.69 10.68
CA LYS A 70 -12.74 13.04 11.78
C LYS A 70 -14.11 12.51 11.35
N LYS A 71 -14.87 13.32 10.61
CA LYS A 71 -16.18 12.91 10.09
C LYS A 71 -16.05 11.76 9.10
N THR A 72 -15.08 11.84 8.18
CA THR A 72 -14.83 10.80 7.17
C THR A 72 -14.42 9.47 7.81
N ALA A 73 -13.51 9.49 8.78
CA ALA A 73 -13.10 8.27 9.50
C ALA A 73 -14.27 7.65 10.28
N LYS A 74 -15.10 8.47 10.94
CA LYS A 74 -16.31 8.00 11.61
C LYS A 74 -17.29 7.37 10.63
N LEU A 75 -17.57 8.05 9.51
CA LEU A 75 -18.47 7.55 8.46
C LEU A 75 -17.96 6.22 7.90
N TYR A 76 -16.66 6.14 7.58
CA TYR A 76 -16.04 4.90 7.11
C TYR A 76 -16.24 3.75 8.12
N CYS A 77 -15.96 3.96 9.40
CA CYS A 77 -16.15 2.93 10.44
C CYS A 77 -17.63 2.52 10.56
N VAL A 78 -18.57 3.47 10.51
CA VAL A 78 -20.00 3.17 10.60
C VAL A 78 -20.45 2.35 9.39
N LEU A 79 -20.09 2.78 8.17
CA LEU A 79 -20.45 2.04 6.95
C LEU A 79 -19.81 0.64 6.94
N SER A 80 -18.54 0.53 7.34
CA SER A 80 -17.87 -0.77 7.43
C SER A 80 -18.52 -1.69 8.46
N ALA A 81 -18.95 -1.16 9.61
CA ALA A 81 -19.66 -1.93 10.61
C ALA A 81 -21.04 -2.42 10.08
N VAL A 82 -21.78 -1.55 9.39
CA VAL A 82 -23.05 -1.93 8.75
C VAL A 82 -22.81 -3.02 7.70
N CYS A 83 -21.82 -2.85 6.82
CA CYS A 83 -21.46 -3.88 5.84
C CYS A 83 -21.09 -5.21 6.52
N ALA A 84 -20.29 -5.17 7.59
CA ALA A 84 -19.93 -6.38 8.33
C ALA A 84 -21.15 -7.09 8.92
N ILE A 85 -22.11 -6.33 9.49
CA ILE A 85 -23.37 -6.90 10.00
C ILE A 85 -24.16 -7.54 8.84
N VAL A 86 -24.32 -6.85 7.70
CA VAL A 86 -25.01 -7.40 6.53
C VAL A 86 -24.35 -8.68 6.07
N VAL A 87 -23.03 -8.72 5.93
CA VAL A 87 -22.28 -9.93 5.55
C VAL A 87 -22.52 -11.05 6.56
N MET A 88 -22.42 -10.76 7.86
CA MET A 88 -22.66 -11.78 8.91
C MET A 88 -24.08 -12.35 8.88
N VAL A 89 -25.09 -11.49 8.68
CA VAL A 89 -26.50 -11.94 8.53
C VAL A 89 -26.65 -12.79 7.29
N THR A 90 -26.06 -12.37 6.16
CA THR A 90 -26.14 -13.15 4.91
C THR A 90 -25.44 -14.50 5.06
N LEU A 91 -24.25 -14.54 5.68
CA LEU A 91 -23.56 -15.81 5.98
C LEU A 91 -24.41 -16.74 6.86
N TYR A 92 -25.07 -16.19 7.87
CA TYR A 92 -25.96 -16.96 8.72
C TYR A 92 -27.15 -17.54 7.94
N VAL A 93 -27.82 -16.71 7.14
CA VAL A 93 -29.00 -17.10 6.36
C VAL A 93 -28.66 -18.11 5.26
N THR A 94 -27.48 -17.98 4.65
CA THR A 94 -26.99 -18.87 3.59
C THR A 94 -26.19 -20.06 4.11
N HIS A 95 -26.17 -20.27 5.43
CA HIS A 95 -25.38 -21.34 6.06
C HIS A 95 -23.88 -21.35 5.64
N GLY A 96 -23.35 -20.19 5.32
CA GLY A 96 -21.96 -20.01 4.89
C GLY A 96 -21.73 -20.05 3.39
N ASP A 97 -22.69 -20.45 2.56
CA ASP A 97 -22.52 -20.52 1.10
C ASP A 97 -22.15 -19.18 0.47
N PHE A 98 -22.58 -18.08 1.09
CA PHE A 98 -22.22 -16.72 0.63
C PHE A 98 -20.71 -16.45 0.68
N LEU A 99 -19.96 -17.19 1.51
CA LEU A 99 -18.50 -17.02 1.60
C LEU A 99 -17.80 -17.36 0.28
N SER A 100 -18.36 -18.31 -0.47
CA SER A 100 -17.84 -18.73 -1.78
C SER A 100 -17.81 -17.61 -2.83
N TYR A 101 -18.62 -16.57 -2.67
CA TYR A 101 -18.60 -15.40 -3.56
C TYR A 101 -17.47 -14.41 -3.22
N PHE A 102 -16.91 -14.50 -2.02
CA PHE A 102 -15.88 -13.56 -1.55
C PHE A 102 -14.50 -14.18 -1.42
N LEU A 103 -14.44 -15.42 -0.96
CA LEU A 103 -13.19 -16.16 -0.80
C LEU A 103 -13.25 -17.38 -1.72
N TYR A 104 -12.10 -17.78 -2.22
CA TYR A 104 -12.01 -19.00 -2.98
C TYR A 104 -12.29 -20.18 -2.04
N HIS A 105 -13.43 -20.86 -2.23
CA HIS A 105 -13.74 -22.08 -1.51
C HIS A 105 -13.04 -23.30 -2.13
N ASP A 106 -12.55 -23.16 -3.33
CA ASP A 106 -11.71 -24.17 -3.95
C ASP A 106 -10.33 -24.14 -3.30
N THR A 107 -10.04 -25.19 -2.53
CA THR A 107 -8.73 -25.39 -1.91
C THR A 107 -7.58 -25.41 -2.91
N LEU A 108 -7.88 -25.53 -4.23
CA LEU A 108 -6.92 -25.38 -5.32
C LEU A 108 -6.32 -24.00 -5.37
N ASP A 109 -7.12 -22.96 -5.20
CA ASP A 109 -6.72 -21.58 -5.41
C ASP A 109 -6.18 -20.89 -4.14
N ALA A 110 -6.32 -21.53 -2.97
CA ALA A 110 -5.78 -20.99 -1.72
C ALA A 110 -4.25 -20.89 -1.76
N GLY A 111 -3.73 -19.68 -1.58
CA GLY A 111 -2.28 -19.38 -1.62
C GLY A 111 -1.63 -19.47 -3.01
N MET A 112 -2.39 -19.70 -4.09
CA MET A 112 -1.84 -20.05 -5.40
C MET A 112 -1.02 -18.94 -6.04
N ASP A 113 -1.39 -17.67 -5.81
CA ASP A 113 -0.57 -16.56 -6.32
C ASP A 113 0.84 -16.53 -5.71
N PHE A 114 1.00 -17.06 -4.49
CA PHE A 114 2.29 -17.20 -3.84
C PHE A 114 3.03 -18.46 -4.29
N PHE A 115 2.39 -19.62 -4.15
CA PHE A 115 3.07 -20.91 -4.38
C PHE A 115 3.35 -21.16 -5.86
N HIS A 116 2.43 -20.83 -6.76
CA HIS A 116 2.69 -20.88 -8.21
C HIS A 116 3.81 -19.91 -8.63
N SER A 117 3.84 -18.70 -8.05
CA SER A 117 4.89 -17.74 -8.39
C SER A 117 6.28 -18.22 -7.97
N ILE A 118 6.40 -18.94 -6.86
CA ILE A 118 7.66 -19.57 -6.45
C ILE A 118 8.06 -20.65 -7.46
N GLU A 119 7.10 -21.45 -7.94
CA GLU A 119 7.36 -22.47 -8.96
C GLU A 119 7.79 -21.87 -10.30
N TYR A 120 7.06 -20.86 -10.77
CA TYR A 120 7.34 -20.22 -12.08
C TYR A 120 8.77 -19.72 -12.21
N VAL A 121 9.43 -19.39 -11.10
CA VAL A 121 10.80 -18.88 -11.10
C VAL A 121 11.86 -19.95 -10.87
N ARG A 122 11.48 -21.19 -10.53
CA ARG A 122 12.39 -22.30 -10.23
C ARG A 122 13.41 -22.54 -11.34
N GLY A 123 12.94 -22.72 -12.57
CA GLY A 123 13.79 -22.94 -13.76
C GLY A 123 14.42 -21.67 -14.31
N ARG A 124 14.22 -20.50 -13.71
CA ARG A 124 14.67 -19.19 -14.16
C ARG A 124 14.20 -18.83 -15.57
N GLN A 125 13.04 -19.38 -15.99
CA GLN A 125 12.39 -19.15 -17.28
C GLN A 125 10.89 -18.88 -17.10
N PRO A 126 10.52 -17.84 -16.30
CA PRO A 126 9.13 -17.60 -15.96
C PRO A 126 8.24 -17.23 -17.14
N TYR A 127 8.81 -16.64 -18.18
CA TYR A 127 8.04 -16.17 -19.33
C TYR A 127 7.99 -17.19 -20.47
N ALA A 128 9.09 -17.91 -20.72
CA ALA A 128 9.15 -18.87 -21.81
C ALA A 128 8.40 -20.17 -21.50
N VAL A 129 8.35 -20.57 -20.23
CA VAL A 129 7.75 -21.84 -19.78
C VAL A 129 6.36 -21.66 -19.24
N PHE A 130 6.11 -20.59 -18.46
CA PHE A 130 4.89 -20.43 -17.68
C PHE A 130 3.98 -19.28 -18.11
N ASP A 131 4.38 -18.50 -19.13
CA ASP A 131 3.62 -17.33 -19.60
C ASP A 131 3.18 -16.38 -18.44
N THR A 132 4.04 -16.21 -17.41
CA THR A 132 3.66 -15.43 -16.23
C THR A 132 3.38 -13.95 -16.56
N LEU A 133 2.29 -13.43 -15.98
CA LEU A 133 1.89 -12.04 -16.13
C LEU A 133 2.66 -11.09 -15.19
N TYR A 134 3.32 -11.62 -14.16
CA TYR A 134 4.04 -10.79 -13.21
C TYR A 134 5.23 -10.07 -13.86
N PRO A 135 5.43 -8.76 -13.53
CA PRO A 135 6.60 -8.02 -13.99
C PRO A 135 7.91 -8.65 -13.50
N PRO A 136 9.04 -8.37 -14.15
CA PRO A 136 10.33 -8.99 -13.82
C PRO A 136 10.76 -8.82 -12.34
N LEU A 137 10.46 -7.67 -11.71
CA LEU A 137 10.78 -7.47 -10.29
C LEU A 137 9.95 -8.37 -9.36
N ALA A 138 8.70 -8.64 -9.70
CA ALA A 138 7.88 -9.57 -8.94
C ALA A 138 8.44 -11.00 -9.03
N ASN A 139 8.82 -11.43 -10.23
CA ASN A 139 9.47 -12.73 -10.40
C ASN A 139 10.81 -12.80 -9.67
N LEU A 140 11.61 -11.71 -9.66
CA LEU A 140 12.85 -11.66 -8.87
C LEU A 140 12.58 -11.77 -7.37
N PHE A 141 11.52 -11.13 -6.87
CA PHE A 141 11.10 -11.25 -5.48
C PHE A 141 10.75 -12.71 -5.12
N PHE A 142 9.95 -13.37 -5.95
CA PHE A 142 9.63 -14.80 -5.74
C PHE A 142 10.85 -15.70 -5.92
N TYR A 143 11.76 -15.36 -6.81
CA TYR A 143 13.04 -16.10 -6.94
C TYR A 143 13.89 -15.99 -5.68
N ALA A 144 13.95 -14.82 -5.06
CA ALA A 144 14.63 -14.66 -3.78
C ALA A 144 14.00 -15.51 -2.67
N LEU A 145 12.66 -15.66 -2.67
CA LEU A 145 11.97 -16.57 -1.74
C LEU A 145 12.21 -18.04 -2.09
N PHE A 146 12.23 -18.38 -3.39
CA PHE A 146 12.57 -19.74 -3.85
C PHE A 146 13.93 -20.20 -3.34
N LEU A 147 14.94 -19.33 -3.31
CA LEU A 147 16.27 -19.66 -2.79
C LEU A 147 16.28 -20.05 -1.30
N LEU A 148 15.19 -19.76 -0.57
CA LEU A 148 15.00 -20.18 0.83
C LEU A 148 14.27 -21.51 0.95
N VAL A 149 13.78 -22.07 -0.15
CA VAL A 149 13.13 -23.39 -0.18
C VAL A 149 14.23 -24.47 -0.12
N PRO A 150 14.15 -25.44 0.79
CA PRO A 150 15.13 -26.52 0.86
C PRO A 150 15.21 -27.33 -0.45
N ALA A 151 16.41 -27.69 -0.90
CA ALA A 151 16.61 -28.45 -2.14
C ALA A 151 15.84 -29.79 -2.13
N SER A 152 15.78 -30.47 -0.97
CA SER A 152 15.01 -31.71 -0.83
C SER A 152 13.52 -31.56 -1.16
N VAL A 153 12.98 -30.35 -1.04
CA VAL A 153 11.58 -30.04 -1.39
C VAL A 153 11.50 -29.63 -2.86
N SER A 154 12.38 -28.70 -3.29
CA SER A 154 12.38 -28.17 -4.65
C SER A 154 12.67 -29.23 -5.71
N ASP A 155 13.50 -30.21 -5.40
CA ASP A 155 13.91 -31.25 -6.35
C ASP A 155 12.81 -32.29 -6.59
N ASN A 156 11.92 -32.49 -5.61
CA ASN A 156 10.83 -33.46 -5.67
C ASN A 156 9.50 -32.88 -6.14
N TRP A 157 9.40 -31.56 -6.25
CA TRP A 157 8.19 -30.91 -6.68
C TRP A 157 8.09 -30.89 -8.21
N THR A 158 7.16 -31.64 -8.74
CA THR A 158 6.83 -31.66 -10.16
C THR A 158 5.65 -30.70 -10.39
N TYR A 159 5.91 -29.64 -11.13
CA TYR A 159 4.85 -28.78 -11.60
C TYR A 159 4.18 -29.40 -12.83
N ASP A 160 2.98 -29.87 -12.62
CA ASP A 160 1.98 -30.01 -13.65
C ASP A 160 0.68 -29.44 -13.07
N PHE A 161 0.08 -28.44 -13.74
CA PHE A 161 -1.13 -27.81 -13.23
C PHE A 161 -2.26 -28.83 -13.02
N GLU A 162 -2.37 -29.83 -13.90
CA GLU A 162 -3.30 -30.93 -13.74
C GLU A 162 -2.87 -31.90 -12.64
N ALA A 163 -1.58 -32.21 -12.52
CA ALA A 163 -1.06 -33.03 -11.45
C ALA A 163 -1.11 -32.33 -10.09
N SER A 164 -0.97 -31.00 -10.03
CA SER A 164 -1.11 -30.22 -8.79
C SER A 164 -2.51 -30.37 -8.19
N VAL A 165 -3.53 -30.58 -9.02
CA VAL A 165 -4.90 -30.92 -8.60
C VAL A 165 -4.94 -32.33 -7.97
N ALA A 166 -4.27 -33.31 -8.59
CA ALA A 166 -4.21 -34.71 -8.12
C ALA A 166 -3.27 -34.88 -6.92
N MET A 167 -2.27 -34.01 -6.78
CA MET A 167 -1.21 -34.06 -5.75
C MET A 167 -1.57 -33.30 -4.46
N ARG A 168 -2.78 -32.78 -4.34
CA ARG A 168 -3.21 -32.01 -3.16
C ARG A 168 -3.13 -32.82 -1.89
N GLY A 169 -2.55 -32.18 -0.87
CA GLY A 169 -2.37 -32.82 0.41
C GLY A 169 -1.34 -33.95 0.40
N THR A 170 -0.64 -34.15 -0.70
CA THR A 170 0.52 -35.06 -0.76
C THR A 170 1.78 -34.39 -0.21
N GLU A 171 2.79 -35.15 0.14
CA GLU A 171 4.09 -34.66 0.64
C GLU A 171 4.83 -33.75 -0.37
N THR A 172 4.42 -33.78 -1.64
CA THR A 172 4.98 -32.99 -2.72
C THR A 172 4.25 -31.65 -2.97
N ASP A 173 3.14 -31.40 -2.31
CA ASP A 173 2.44 -30.10 -2.37
C ASP A 173 3.21 -29.07 -1.53
N LEU A 174 3.68 -27.98 -2.17
CA LEU A 174 4.41 -26.91 -1.47
C LEU A 174 3.62 -26.31 -0.29
N ARG A 175 2.27 -26.30 -0.37
CA ARG A 175 1.41 -25.78 0.69
C ARG A 175 1.43 -26.63 1.95
N THR A 176 1.67 -27.94 1.80
CA THR A 176 1.79 -28.89 2.92
C THR A 176 3.20 -28.95 3.48
N THR A 177 4.18 -28.39 2.77
CA THR A 177 5.57 -28.37 3.21
C THR A 177 5.77 -27.27 4.24
N GLN A 178 6.21 -27.63 5.45
CA GLN A 178 6.33 -26.70 6.58
C GLN A 178 7.20 -25.47 6.26
N SER A 179 8.34 -25.64 5.59
CA SER A 179 9.23 -24.53 5.23
C SER A 179 8.57 -23.55 4.26
N CYS A 180 7.87 -24.04 3.25
CA CYS A 180 7.19 -23.20 2.25
C CYS A 180 5.97 -22.49 2.86
N PHE A 181 5.22 -23.18 3.72
CA PHE A 181 4.12 -22.57 4.45
C PHE A 181 4.61 -21.46 5.40
N LEU A 182 5.72 -21.66 6.09
CA LEU A 182 6.33 -20.62 6.94
C LEU A 182 6.79 -19.41 6.13
N LEU A 183 7.31 -19.59 4.91
CA LEU A 183 7.64 -18.49 4.01
C LEU A 183 6.39 -17.70 3.60
N TYR A 184 5.30 -18.40 3.29
CA TYR A 184 4.01 -17.78 3.00
C TYR A 184 3.50 -16.96 4.19
N VAL A 185 3.49 -17.53 5.39
CA VAL A 185 3.06 -16.84 6.61
C VAL A 185 3.94 -15.61 6.86
N PHE A 186 5.26 -15.76 6.73
CA PHE A 186 6.21 -14.65 6.88
C PHE A 186 5.92 -13.51 5.89
N PHE A 187 5.71 -13.84 4.61
CA PHE A 187 5.36 -12.88 3.57
C PHE A 187 4.06 -12.13 3.92
N VAL A 188 3.00 -12.86 4.26
CA VAL A 188 1.70 -12.26 4.61
C VAL A 188 1.82 -11.37 5.84
N VAL A 189 2.45 -11.85 6.90
CA VAL A 189 2.64 -11.07 8.13
C VAL A 189 3.42 -9.78 7.84
N LEU A 190 4.53 -9.86 7.09
CA LEU A 190 5.32 -8.69 6.73
C LEU A 190 4.50 -7.66 5.93
N ALA A 191 3.77 -8.12 4.92
CA ALA A 191 2.96 -7.25 4.07
C ALA A 191 1.80 -6.60 4.84
N VAL A 192 1.10 -7.37 5.67
CA VAL A 192 0.00 -6.87 6.51
C VAL A 192 0.50 -5.91 7.58
N LEU A 193 1.65 -6.18 8.22
CA LEU A 193 2.26 -5.27 9.19
C LEU A 193 2.68 -3.95 8.54
N LEU A 194 3.30 -3.98 7.36
CA LEU A 194 3.63 -2.77 6.59
C LEU A 194 2.37 -1.95 6.33
N LEU A 195 1.33 -2.59 5.82
CA LEU A 195 0.05 -1.94 5.54
C LEU A 195 -0.58 -1.37 6.81
N ALA A 196 -0.61 -2.12 7.90
CA ALA A 196 -1.16 -1.69 9.19
C ALA A 196 -0.44 -0.47 9.76
N VAL A 197 0.90 -0.46 9.73
CA VAL A 197 1.71 0.67 10.22
C VAL A 197 1.42 1.92 9.40
N LEU A 198 1.35 1.79 8.07
CA LEU A 198 1.09 2.92 7.17
C LEU A 198 -0.35 3.42 7.30
N LEU A 199 -1.34 2.54 7.37
CA LEU A 199 -2.75 2.91 7.59
C LEU A 199 -2.91 3.65 8.93
N ARG A 200 -2.28 3.16 9.99
CA ARG A 200 -2.29 3.85 11.29
C ARG A 200 -1.70 5.25 11.19
N ASP A 201 -0.63 5.43 10.41
CA ASP A 201 0.02 6.73 10.24
C ASP A 201 -0.82 7.70 9.38
N VAL A 202 -1.58 7.17 8.40
CA VAL A 202 -2.56 7.95 7.63
C VAL A 202 -3.68 8.48 8.51
N MET A 203 -4.26 7.62 9.33
CA MET A 203 -5.49 7.90 10.05
C MET A 203 -5.34 8.91 11.20
N GLN A 204 -4.17 9.29 11.59
CA GLN A 204 -3.67 10.33 12.54
C GLN A 204 -4.61 10.79 13.67
N ASN A 205 -5.85 10.36 13.68
CA ASN A 205 -6.83 10.62 14.73
C ASN A 205 -6.85 9.41 15.67
N ALA A 206 -6.23 9.54 16.83
CA ALA A 206 -6.05 8.45 17.77
C ALA A 206 -7.36 7.72 18.16
N GLN A 207 -8.49 8.42 18.10
CA GLN A 207 -9.79 7.87 18.48
C GLN A 207 -10.33 6.85 17.46
N TRP A 208 -10.19 7.13 16.14
CA TRP A 208 -10.73 6.29 15.07
C TRP A 208 -9.66 5.52 14.30
N ALA A 209 -8.37 5.84 14.53
CA ALA A 209 -7.26 5.22 13.80
C ALA A 209 -7.25 3.70 13.94
N ARG A 210 -7.44 3.18 15.14
CA ARG A 210 -7.46 1.73 15.39
C ARG A 210 -8.63 1.04 14.71
N ALA A 211 -9.84 1.61 14.85
CA ALA A 211 -11.04 1.05 14.21
C ALA A 211 -10.94 1.10 12.69
N SER A 212 -10.52 2.24 12.11
CA SER A 212 -10.36 2.38 10.66
C SER A 212 -9.28 1.44 10.10
N THR A 213 -8.16 1.26 10.81
CA THR A 213 -7.12 0.30 10.43
C THR A 213 -7.64 -1.13 10.49
N PHE A 214 -8.37 -1.48 11.55
CA PHE A 214 -9.02 -2.78 11.69
C PHE A 214 -9.94 -3.06 10.49
N PHE A 215 -10.91 -2.19 10.21
CA PHE A 215 -11.84 -2.39 9.10
C PHE A 215 -11.14 -2.41 7.73
N ALA A 216 -10.06 -1.65 7.56
CA ALA A 216 -9.29 -1.70 6.32
C ALA A 216 -8.57 -3.05 6.14
N LEU A 217 -7.95 -3.58 7.21
CA LEU A 217 -7.26 -4.87 7.17
C LEU A 217 -8.22 -6.05 7.02
N PHE A 218 -9.42 -5.95 7.57
CA PHE A 218 -10.48 -6.96 7.40
C PHE A 218 -11.42 -6.65 6.23
N SER A 219 -11.02 -5.74 5.32
CA SER A 219 -11.77 -5.54 4.08
C SER A 219 -11.63 -6.76 3.16
N PHE A 220 -12.65 -6.99 2.35
CA PHE A 220 -12.65 -8.08 1.36
C PHE A 220 -11.39 -8.10 0.50
N GLY A 221 -10.96 -6.94 -0.02
CA GLY A 221 -9.76 -6.87 -0.88
C GLY A 221 -8.48 -7.33 -0.18
N VAL A 222 -8.30 -7.02 1.11
CA VAL A 222 -7.13 -7.48 1.88
C VAL A 222 -7.26 -8.97 2.21
N LEU A 223 -8.44 -9.43 2.64
CA LEU A 223 -8.66 -10.84 2.96
C LEU A 223 -8.47 -11.74 1.73
N ASN A 224 -9.02 -11.35 0.58
CA ASN A 224 -8.82 -12.07 -0.68
C ASN A 224 -7.36 -12.10 -1.11
N ALA A 225 -6.65 -10.97 -0.98
CA ALA A 225 -5.22 -10.92 -1.30
C ALA A 225 -4.36 -11.77 -0.35
N VAL A 226 -4.77 -11.89 0.94
CA VAL A 226 -4.16 -12.82 1.90
C VAL A 226 -4.45 -14.26 1.50
N ASP A 227 -5.71 -14.59 1.24
CA ASP A 227 -6.14 -15.92 0.85
C ASP A 227 -5.39 -16.46 -0.38
N ARG A 228 -5.19 -15.62 -1.38
CA ARG A 228 -4.40 -15.94 -2.57
C ARG A 228 -2.87 -15.87 -2.38
N GLY A 229 -2.40 -15.23 -1.31
CA GLY A 229 -0.96 -14.91 -1.16
C GLY A 229 -0.45 -13.91 -2.19
N ASN A 230 -1.30 -12.97 -2.61
CA ASN A 230 -1.01 -12.06 -3.72
C ASN A 230 -0.03 -10.96 -3.31
N ILE A 231 0.99 -10.75 -4.13
CA ILE A 231 2.03 -9.70 -3.95
C ILE A 231 1.46 -8.27 -3.94
N ILE A 232 0.19 -8.12 -4.30
CA ILE A 232 -0.52 -6.83 -4.26
C ILE A 232 -0.51 -6.20 -2.87
N LEU A 233 -0.51 -7.00 -1.80
CA LEU A 233 -0.44 -6.51 -0.43
C LEU A 233 0.82 -5.65 -0.21
N LEU A 234 1.95 -6.13 -0.71
CA LEU A 234 3.22 -5.40 -0.63
C LEU A 234 3.20 -4.17 -1.55
N ALA A 235 2.71 -4.32 -2.78
CA ALA A 235 2.57 -3.21 -3.73
C ALA A 235 1.63 -2.12 -3.19
N ALA A 236 0.52 -2.48 -2.52
CA ALA A 236 -0.39 -1.55 -1.89
C ALA A 236 0.26 -0.78 -0.72
N GLY A 237 1.03 -1.48 0.13
CA GLY A 237 1.80 -0.83 1.19
C GLY A 237 2.81 0.18 0.65
N LEU A 238 3.59 -0.18 -0.37
CA LEU A 238 4.55 0.71 -1.02
C LEU A 238 3.87 1.90 -1.70
N SER A 239 2.72 1.67 -2.35
CA SER A 239 1.89 2.72 -2.96
C SER A 239 1.38 3.71 -1.92
N LEU A 240 0.91 3.20 -0.78
CA LEU A 240 0.46 4.03 0.34
C LEU A 240 1.62 4.84 0.92
N PHE A 241 2.81 4.25 1.06
CA PHE A 241 4.02 4.96 1.48
C PHE A 241 4.35 6.12 0.52
N PHE A 242 4.28 5.90 -0.79
CA PHE A 242 4.45 6.96 -1.78
C PHE A 242 3.42 8.07 -1.58
N VAL A 243 2.13 7.76 -1.53
CA VAL A 243 1.06 8.74 -1.37
C VAL A 243 1.28 9.61 -0.13
N MET A 244 1.75 9.02 0.97
CA MET A 244 1.98 9.72 2.22
C MET A 244 3.23 10.61 2.20
N TYR A 245 4.31 10.18 1.55
CA TYR A 245 5.64 10.74 1.77
C TYR A 245 6.29 11.38 0.55
N HIS A 246 5.73 11.31 -0.66
CA HIS A 246 6.29 11.93 -1.87
C HIS A 246 6.50 13.44 -1.75
N ARG A 247 5.82 14.11 -0.82
CA ARG A 247 5.97 15.55 -0.50
C ARG A 247 6.69 15.79 0.84
N SER A 248 7.43 14.83 1.34
CA SER A 248 8.17 14.97 2.59
C SER A 248 9.20 16.09 2.51
N LYS A 249 9.33 16.88 3.58
CA LYS A 249 10.38 17.90 3.70
C LYS A 249 11.78 17.28 3.80
N ARG A 250 11.87 16.03 4.31
CA ARG A 250 13.13 15.28 4.39
C ARG A 250 13.43 14.67 3.02
N ALA A 251 14.52 15.10 2.39
CA ALA A 251 14.89 14.69 1.04
C ALA A 251 14.97 13.16 0.89
N TRP A 252 15.63 12.47 1.84
CA TRP A 252 15.78 11.02 1.79
C TRP A 252 14.44 10.27 1.89
N VAL A 253 13.48 10.76 2.73
CA VAL A 253 12.14 10.16 2.84
C VAL A 253 11.36 10.35 1.55
N ARG A 254 11.47 11.54 0.94
CA ARG A 254 10.84 11.81 -0.35
C ARG A 254 11.41 10.90 -1.43
N GLU A 255 12.73 10.75 -1.48
CA GLU A 255 13.39 9.87 -2.44
C GLU A 255 12.98 8.42 -2.27
N LEU A 256 12.96 7.93 -1.03
CA LEU A 256 12.48 6.59 -0.70
C LEU A 256 11.02 6.37 -1.15
N ALA A 257 10.19 7.42 -1.07
CA ALA A 257 8.80 7.33 -1.56
C ALA A 257 8.74 7.18 -3.09
N LEU A 258 9.61 7.85 -3.85
CA LEU A 258 9.69 7.69 -5.31
C LEU A 258 10.15 6.28 -5.68
N VAL A 259 11.16 5.76 -4.99
CA VAL A 259 11.63 4.37 -5.14
C VAL A 259 10.52 3.39 -4.78
N ALA A 260 9.79 3.64 -3.70
CA ALA A 260 8.66 2.78 -3.29
C ALA A 260 7.58 2.70 -4.37
N LEU A 261 7.26 3.81 -5.05
CA LEU A 261 6.34 3.79 -6.19
C LEU A 261 6.89 2.96 -7.35
N ALA A 262 8.17 3.12 -7.69
CA ALA A 262 8.82 2.36 -8.75
C ALA A 262 8.83 0.86 -8.45
N VAL A 263 9.13 0.48 -7.21
CA VAL A 263 9.07 -0.91 -6.74
C VAL A 263 7.64 -1.43 -6.78
N ALA A 264 6.65 -0.65 -6.30
CA ALA A 264 5.24 -1.05 -6.36
C ALA A 264 4.80 -1.32 -7.81
N ALA A 265 5.20 -0.44 -8.75
CA ALA A 265 4.92 -0.62 -10.18
C ALA A 265 5.67 -1.81 -10.78
N GLY A 266 6.87 -2.12 -10.30
CA GLY A 266 7.63 -3.31 -10.67
C GLY A 266 7.08 -4.62 -10.10
N LEU A 267 6.29 -4.56 -9.02
CA LEU A 267 5.58 -5.72 -8.47
C LEU A 267 4.22 -5.94 -9.15
N LYS A 268 3.50 -4.87 -9.42
CA LYS A 268 2.23 -4.83 -10.17
C LYS A 268 2.19 -3.54 -10.98
N ILE A 269 1.79 -3.57 -12.24
CA ILE A 269 1.95 -2.43 -13.16
C ILE A 269 1.11 -1.22 -12.77
N TYR A 270 -0.14 -1.42 -12.34
CA TYR A 270 -1.10 -0.35 -12.14
C TYR A 270 -0.74 0.68 -11.05
N PRO A 271 0.08 0.45 -10.00
CA PRO A 271 0.60 1.50 -9.15
C PRO A 271 1.32 2.63 -9.88
N ALA A 272 1.83 2.39 -11.11
CA ALA A 272 2.46 3.41 -11.93
C ALA A 272 1.54 4.63 -12.19
N PHE A 273 0.22 4.43 -12.23
CA PHE A 273 -0.76 5.54 -12.37
C PHE A 273 -0.65 6.58 -11.26
N LEU A 274 -0.19 6.20 -10.05
CA LEU A 274 0.06 7.15 -8.97
C LEU A 274 1.15 8.16 -9.30
N GLY A 275 2.01 7.88 -10.29
CA GLY A 275 2.98 8.84 -10.84
C GLY A 275 2.32 10.10 -11.38
N ALA A 276 1.05 10.05 -11.81
CA ALA A 276 0.27 11.23 -12.21
C ALA A 276 0.17 12.29 -11.10
N MET A 277 0.27 11.90 -9.82
CA MET A 277 0.32 12.83 -8.71
C MET A 277 1.54 13.76 -8.76
N LEU A 278 2.68 13.26 -9.26
CA LEU A 278 3.89 14.09 -9.44
C LEU A 278 3.69 15.11 -10.56
N LEU A 279 3.09 14.70 -11.67
CA LEU A 279 2.76 15.59 -12.80
C LEU A 279 1.77 16.67 -12.37
N ARG A 280 0.70 16.28 -11.67
CA ARG A 280 -0.28 17.20 -11.09
C ARG A 280 0.37 18.24 -10.17
N ASN A 281 1.34 17.81 -9.39
CA ASN A 281 2.06 18.69 -8.47
C ASN A 281 3.17 19.50 -9.17
N ARG A 282 3.33 19.36 -10.49
CA ARG A 282 4.37 19.99 -11.32
C ARG A 282 5.80 19.68 -10.85
N ASP A 283 5.98 18.55 -10.13
CA ASP A 283 7.30 18.06 -9.73
C ASP A 283 7.89 17.16 -10.81
N PHE A 284 8.19 17.76 -11.97
CA PHE A 284 8.73 17.04 -13.12
C PHE A 284 10.07 16.37 -12.83
N LYS A 285 10.89 16.96 -11.95
CA LYS A 285 12.18 16.36 -11.56
C LYS A 285 11.96 15.06 -10.79
N ALA A 286 10.98 15.00 -9.89
CA ALA A 286 10.61 13.78 -9.19
C ALA A 286 9.97 12.78 -10.15
N ALA A 287 9.12 13.22 -11.07
CA ALA A 287 8.50 12.36 -12.08
C ALA A 287 9.56 11.66 -12.95
N ILE A 288 10.53 12.41 -13.48
CA ILE A 288 11.61 11.85 -14.30
C ILE A 288 12.41 10.83 -13.49
N ARG A 289 12.81 11.14 -12.25
CA ARG A 289 13.53 10.18 -11.38
C ARG A 289 12.71 8.91 -11.14
N THR A 290 11.41 9.05 -10.88
CA THR A 290 10.52 7.91 -10.67
C THR A 290 10.43 7.03 -11.91
N VAL A 291 10.40 7.63 -13.11
CA VAL A 291 10.46 6.88 -14.38
C VAL A 291 11.77 6.11 -14.50
N PHE A 292 12.92 6.74 -14.19
CA PHE A 292 14.20 6.04 -14.18
C PHE A 292 14.23 4.88 -13.19
N TYR A 293 13.71 5.06 -11.98
CA TYR A 293 13.60 3.97 -11.01
C TYR A 293 12.66 2.87 -11.49
N GLY A 294 11.54 3.23 -12.14
CA GLY A 294 10.61 2.27 -12.74
C GLY A 294 11.24 1.45 -13.85
N ILE A 295 11.98 2.10 -14.76
CA ILE A 295 12.74 1.41 -15.81
C ILE A 295 13.77 0.47 -15.18
N ALA A 296 14.51 0.92 -14.18
CA ALA A 296 15.46 0.08 -13.47
C ALA A 296 14.78 -1.13 -12.80
N ALA A 297 13.62 -0.91 -12.15
CA ALA A 297 12.83 -1.96 -11.52
C ALA A 297 12.28 -3.00 -12.53
N LEU A 298 12.11 -2.61 -13.78
CA LEU A 298 11.65 -3.49 -14.87
C LEU A 298 12.79 -4.22 -15.56
N VAL A 299 13.90 -3.50 -15.83
CA VAL A 299 14.98 -4.01 -16.69
C VAL A 299 16.02 -4.79 -15.87
N LEU A 300 16.44 -4.28 -14.70
CA LEU A 300 17.51 -4.95 -13.94
C LEU A 300 17.16 -6.38 -13.50
N PRO A 301 15.93 -6.69 -13.09
CA PRO A 301 15.58 -8.05 -12.68
C PRO A 301 15.70 -9.10 -13.78
N VAL A 302 15.57 -8.73 -15.06
CA VAL A 302 15.63 -9.72 -16.16
C VAL A 302 16.98 -10.44 -16.25
N PHE A 303 18.05 -9.79 -15.79
CA PHE A 303 19.39 -10.39 -15.77
C PHE A 303 19.54 -11.52 -14.71
N ALA A 304 18.60 -11.66 -13.80
CA ALA A 304 18.56 -12.79 -12.88
C ALA A 304 18.02 -14.07 -13.54
N PHE A 305 17.36 -13.95 -14.70
CA PHE A 305 16.71 -15.04 -15.42
C PHE A 305 17.52 -15.48 -16.62
N GLN A 306 17.36 -16.76 -17.05
CA GLN A 306 18.06 -17.30 -18.21
C GLN A 306 17.63 -16.63 -19.52
N GLU A 307 16.39 -16.15 -19.56
CA GLU A 307 15.80 -15.45 -20.70
C GLU A 307 16.44 -14.06 -20.96
N GLY A 308 17.03 -13.46 -19.93
CA GLY A 308 17.66 -12.15 -20.04
C GLY A 308 16.74 -11.09 -20.64
N VAL A 309 17.27 -10.27 -21.53
CA VAL A 309 16.50 -9.21 -22.22
C VAL A 309 15.34 -9.78 -23.08
N TYR A 310 15.50 -11.01 -23.59
CA TYR A 310 14.43 -11.68 -24.35
C TYR A 310 13.20 -11.94 -23.46
N GLY A 311 13.41 -12.23 -22.17
CA GLY A 311 12.31 -12.37 -21.20
C GLY A 311 11.44 -11.11 -21.08
N LEU A 312 12.03 -9.90 -21.23
CA LEU A 312 11.26 -8.67 -21.25
C LEU A 312 10.35 -8.58 -22.48
N GLN A 313 10.84 -9.01 -23.64
CA GLN A 313 10.04 -9.05 -24.88
C GLN A 313 8.90 -10.06 -24.76
N LEU A 314 9.18 -11.25 -24.21
CA LEU A 314 8.16 -12.27 -23.95
C LEU A 314 7.10 -11.74 -23.00
N TRP A 315 7.50 -11.13 -21.87
CA TRP A 315 6.57 -10.55 -20.93
C TRP A 315 5.65 -9.50 -21.56
N LEU A 316 6.19 -8.59 -22.35
CA LEU A 316 5.38 -7.60 -23.07
C LEU A 316 4.39 -8.29 -24.02
N LYS A 317 4.84 -9.31 -24.78
CA LYS A 317 3.97 -10.08 -25.66
C LYS A 317 2.84 -10.78 -24.89
N ILE A 318 3.16 -11.40 -23.75
CA ILE A 318 2.19 -12.05 -22.88
C ILE A 318 1.19 -11.02 -22.34
N LEU A 319 1.66 -9.88 -21.84
CA LEU A 319 0.83 -8.81 -21.31
C LEU A 319 -0.19 -8.30 -22.35
N PHE A 320 0.24 -8.06 -23.58
CA PHE A 320 -0.65 -7.62 -24.67
C PHE A 320 -1.58 -8.73 -25.16
N SER A 321 -1.11 -9.99 -25.17
CA SER A 321 -1.94 -11.12 -25.61
C SER A 321 -2.99 -11.52 -24.60
N PHE A 322 -2.72 -11.34 -23.30
CA PHE A 322 -3.67 -11.66 -22.24
C PHE A 322 -4.94 -10.83 -22.37
N GLY A 323 -4.81 -9.54 -22.63
CA GLY A 323 -5.95 -8.66 -22.87
C GLY A 323 -6.80 -9.06 -24.07
N SER A 324 -6.22 -9.76 -25.07
CA SER A 324 -6.97 -10.27 -26.22
C SER A 324 -7.57 -11.66 -26.04
N LYS A 325 -7.01 -12.46 -25.11
CA LYS A 325 -7.49 -13.84 -24.82
C LYS A 325 -8.64 -13.88 -23.84
N SER A 326 -8.81 -12.87 -23.01
CA SER A 326 -9.94 -12.78 -22.07
C SER A 326 -11.25 -12.47 -22.81
N LYS A 327 -11.69 -13.46 -23.58
CA LYS A 327 -12.90 -13.36 -24.43
C LYS A 327 -14.23 -13.55 -23.68
N THR A 328 -14.17 -13.91 -22.39
CA THR A 328 -15.38 -14.16 -21.61
C THR A 328 -15.66 -13.00 -20.66
N PRO A 329 -16.81 -12.33 -20.79
CA PRO A 329 -17.22 -11.25 -19.91
C PRO A 329 -17.28 -11.65 -18.42
N TRP A 330 -17.32 -12.94 -18.14
CA TRP A 330 -17.52 -13.55 -16.83
C TRP A 330 -16.22 -13.85 -16.07
N ALA A 331 -15.06 -13.72 -16.72
CA ALA A 331 -13.78 -14.15 -16.16
C ALA A 331 -13.12 -13.14 -15.19
N GLY A 332 -13.73 -11.99 -14.93
CA GLY A 332 -13.14 -10.96 -14.08
C GLY A 332 -14.08 -10.52 -12.95
N ASN A 333 -13.57 -10.49 -11.72
CA ASN A 333 -14.31 -10.07 -10.53
C ASN A 333 -14.21 -8.56 -10.25
N GLY A 334 -13.81 -7.74 -11.20
CA GLY A 334 -13.58 -6.31 -11.03
C GLY A 334 -14.49 -5.40 -11.85
N ILE A 335 -14.19 -4.10 -11.83
CA ILE A 335 -14.87 -3.08 -12.64
C ILE A 335 -14.79 -3.43 -14.14
N ASN A 336 -13.73 -4.12 -14.56
CA ASN A 336 -13.57 -4.63 -15.92
C ASN A 336 -14.70 -5.56 -16.34
N SER A 337 -15.21 -6.41 -15.42
CA SER A 337 -16.38 -7.25 -15.72
C SER A 337 -17.66 -6.43 -15.89
N MET A 338 -17.84 -5.33 -15.16
CA MET A 338 -18.97 -4.42 -15.37
C MET A 338 -18.89 -3.74 -16.76
N PHE A 339 -17.68 -3.40 -17.19
CA PHE A 339 -17.43 -2.83 -18.52
C PHE A 339 -17.68 -3.87 -19.62
N ALA A 340 -17.25 -5.12 -19.41
CA ALA A 340 -17.51 -6.22 -20.32
C ALA A 340 -19.01 -6.51 -20.45
N HIS A 341 -19.76 -6.46 -19.35
CA HIS A 341 -21.21 -6.59 -19.36
C HIS A 341 -21.88 -5.41 -20.09
N GLY A 342 -21.40 -4.18 -19.89
CA GLY A 342 -21.86 -2.99 -20.62
C GLY A 342 -21.60 -3.10 -22.12
N ALA A 343 -20.40 -3.54 -22.51
CA ALA A 343 -20.04 -3.75 -23.91
C ALA A 343 -20.90 -4.87 -24.55
N HIS A 344 -21.14 -5.98 -23.83
CA HIS A 344 -22.01 -7.04 -24.27
C HIS A 344 -23.48 -6.58 -24.42
N LEU A 345 -23.95 -5.73 -23.54
CA LEU A 345 -25.27 -5.12 -23.67
C LEU A 345 -25.37 -4.24 -24.92
N VAL A 346 -24.34 -3.45 -25.20
CA VAL A 346 -24.25 -2.62 -26.42
C VAL A 346 -24.25 -3.50 -27.66
N ASP A 347 -23.50 -4.61 -27.67
CA ASP A 347 -23.51 -5.57 -28.79
C ASP A 347 -24.87 -6.19 -29.01
N LEU A 348 -25.54 -6.57 -27.91
CA LEU A 348 -26.89 -7.16 -27.97
C LEU A 348 -27.91 -6.18 -28.56
N ILE A 349 -27.80 -4.89 -28.20
CA ILE A 349 -28.69 -3.83 -28.70
C ILE A 349 -28.35 -3.46 -30.16
N ALA A 350 -27.05 -3.43 -30.49
CA ALA A 350 -26.59 -3.04 -31.82
C ALA A 350 -26.55 -4.19 -32.85
N GLY A 351 -26.75 -5.44 -32.39
CA GLY A 351 -26.67 -6.62 -33.25
C GLY A 351 -25.24 -6.89 -33.78
N THR A 352 -24.22 -6.45 -33.06
CA THR A 352 -22.81 -6.58 -33.43
C THR A 352 -22.11 -7.63 -32.57
N SER A 353 -21.09 -8.31 -33.12
CA SER A 353 -20.32 -9.34 -32.40
C SER A 353 -18.87 -8.90 -32.10
N ASN A 354 -18.55 -7.62 -32.27
CA ASN A 354 -17.17 -7.11 -32.31
C ASN A 354 -16.75 -6.32 -31.05
N ALA A 355 -17.61 -6.18 -30.03
CA ALA A 355 -17.32 -5.33 -28.88
C ALA A 355 -16.17 -5.84 -28.00
N THR A 356 -15.82 -7.13 -28.09
CA THR A 356 -14.74 -7.72 -27.29
C THR A 356 -13.36 -7.15 -27.63
N VAL A 357 -13.12 -6.73 -28.87
CA VAL A 357 -11.84 -6.07 -29.25
C VAL A 357 -11.79 -4.62 -28.79
N SER A 358 -12.95 -3.95 -28.76
CA SER A 358 -13.07 -2.55 -28.32
C SER A 358 -13.05 -2.41 -26.79
N PHE A 359 -13.32 -3.49 -26.04
CA PHE A 359 -13.36 -3.49 -24.59
C PHE A 359 -12.03 -3.05 -23.94
N PHE A 360 -10.92 -3.63 -24.38
CA PHE A 360 -9.60 -3.29 -23.84
C PHE A 360 -9.20 -1.84 -24.18
N ALA A 361 -9.47 -1.43 -25.40
CA ALA A 361 -9.26 -0.05 -25.85
C ALA A 361 -10.15 0.92 -25.06
N ALA A 362 -11.42 0.56 -24.81
CA ALA A 362 -12.35 1.36 -24.04
C ALA A 362 -11.94 1.49 -22.57
N ALA A 363 -11.51 0.39 -21.92
CA ALA A 363 -11.01 0.41 -20.55
C ALA A 363 -9.76 1.30 -20.42
N PHE A 364 -8.85 1.22 -21.40
CA PHE A 364 -7.65 2.06 -21.43
C PHE A 364 -8.01 3.54 -21.66
N ALA A 365 -8.96 3.82 -22.55
CA ALA A 365 -9.44 5.18 -22.80
C ALA A 365 -10.09 5.78 -21.55
N VAL A 366 -10.93 5.01 -20.83
CA VAL A 366 -11.54 5.47 -19.58
C VAL A 366 -10.48 5.73 -18.50
N ALA A 367 -9.51 4.84 -18.34
CA ALA A 367 -8.41 5.06 -17.41
C ALA A 367 -7.61 6.32 -17.76
N ALA A 368 -7.33 6.55 -19.05
CA ALA A 368 -6.65 7.76 -19.54
C ALA A 368 -7.48 9.02 -19.23
N VAL A 369 -8.79 9.01 -19.49
CA VAL A 369 -9.69 10.13 -19.17
C VAL A 369 -9.71 10.40 -17.68
N LEU A 370 -9.80 9.37 -16.83
CA LEU A 370 -9.77 9.52 -15.38
C LEU A 370 -8.46 10.14 -14.90
N VAL A 371 -7.32 9.72 -15.47
CA VAL A 371 -6.01 10.33 -15.17
C VAL A 371 -5.98 11.79 -15.60
N VAL A 372 -6.45 12.13 -16.80
CA VAL A 372 -6.53 13.54 -17.26
C VAL A 372 -7.42 14.36 -16.32
N CYS A 373 -8.59 13.84 -15.93
CA CYS A 373 -9.46 14.49 -14.95
C CYS A 373 -8.75 14.67 -13.61
N ALA A 374 -7.98 13.68 -13.16
CA ALA A 374 -7.19 13.78 -11.93
C ALA A 374 -6.15 14.90 -11.98
N LEU A 375 -5.48 15.10 -13.13
CA LEU A 375 -4.52 16.19 -13.34
C LEU A 375 -5.20 17.58 -13.22
N LEU A 376 -6.48 17.69 -13.62
CA LEU A 376 -7.25 18.92 -13.59
C LEU A 376 -7.93 19.17 -12.23
N CYS A 377 -8.02 18.18 -11.35
CA CYS A 377 -8.65 18.31 -10.03
C CYS A 377 -7.94 19.34 -9.15
N ARG A 378 -8.70 20.24 -8.50
CA ARG A 378 -8.14 21.19 -7.53
C ARG A 378 -7.73 20.52 -6.22
N GLN A 379 -8.52 19.56 -5.74
CA GLN A 379 -8.29 18.87 -4.47
C GLN A 379 -7.46 17.61 -4.69
N GLU A 380 -6.46 17.38 -3.81
CA GLU A 380 -5.56 16.22 -3.89
C GLU A 380 -6.32 14.89 -3.72
N TRP A 381 -7.29 14.85 -2.81
CA TRP A 381 -8.07 13.64 -2.56
C TRP A 381 -8.96 13.24 -3.75
N GLN A 382 -9.49 14.23 -4.52
CA GLN A 382 -10.26 13.95 -5.74
C GLN A 382 -9.37 13.32 -6.82
N ALA A 383 -8.18 13.89 -7.01
CA ALA A 383 -7.21 13.34 -7.94
C ALA A 383 -6.80 11.91 -7.54
N LEU A 384 -6.54 11.68 -6.27
CA LEU A 384 -6.19 10.36 -5.75
C LEU A 384 -7.33 9.36 -5.96
N LEU A 385 -8.58 9.76 -5.71
CA LEU A 385 -9.76 8.92 -5.97
C LEU A 385 -9.85 8.52 -7.44
N LEU A 386 -9.75 9.47 -8.36
CA LEU A 386 -9.82 9.19 -9.80
C LEU A 386 -8.68 8.28 -10.28
N ILE A 387 -7.46 8.49 -9.79
CA ILE A 387 -6.31 7.63 -10.10
C ILE A 387 -6.57 6.22 -9.55
N THR A 388 -7.09 6.08 -8.33
CA THR A 388 -7.41 4.77 -7.75
C THR A 388 -8.47 4.05 -8.58
N VAL A 389 -9.51 4.76 -9.03
CA VAL A 389 -10.51 4.19 -9.93
C VAL A 389 -9.88 3.78 -11.26
N ALA A 390 -8.99 4.61 -11.84
CA ALA A 390 -8.26 4.25 -13.05
C ALA A 390 -7.41 2.98 -12.88
N MET A 391 -6.76 2.79 -11.70
CA MET A 391 -6.04 1.57 -11.36
C MET A 391 -6.95 0.35 -11.34
N MET A 392 -8.18 0.47 -10.80
CA MET A 392 -9.15 -0.62 -10.74
C MET A 392 -9.65 -1.08 -12.13
N TYR A 393 -9.60 -0.21 -13.14
CA TYR A 393 -9.91 -0.58 -14.53
C TYR A 393 -8.82 -1.42 -15.19
N GLN A 394 -7.62 -1.48 -14.59
CA GLN A 394 -6.46 -2.20 -15.13
C GLN A 394 -6.03 -3.39 -14.26
N SER A 395 -6.73 -3.62 -13.12
CA SER A 395 -6.39 -4.69 -12.16
C SER A 395 -7.03 -6.04 -12.51
#